data_5cbae53960ec0c80dae25edb4cbba0f5
#
_entry.id   5cbae53960ec0c80dae25edb4cbba0f5
#
_cell.length_a   1.000
_cell.length_b   1.000
_cell.length_c   1.000
_cell.angle_alpha   90.00
_cell.angle_beta   90.00
_cell.angle_gamma   90.00
#
_symmetry.space_group_name_H-M   'P 1'
#
loop_
_entity.id
_entity.type
_entity.pdbx_description
1 polymer ?
#
loop_
_entity_poly.entity_id
_entity_poly.type
_entity_poly.pdbx_seq_one_letter_code
_entity_poly.pdbx_strand_id
1 'polypeptide(L)'
;MPKKLRTDDPELRTDPALRTDDFGLRTSIYSRPFLLLCLSHALFAGSFNMMIPELPAYLSSLGGATQKGLIIALFTLTAGISRPFSGKLTDTIGRIPVMYIGVIACVLCSTLYPALAFVSGFLALRFFHGFSTGFKPTGTAAYVADVVPVERRGEAMGILGICLSVGSSSAPPLGSWLAQMYGINTMFYASAVLAVLSIAVLFNLPETLREKQPFRWSLLKVTRNDIFDPLAMPAAYAMIFCYFAYGVILTLVPDLSDQLGLSNRGIFFTIFTLASISTRFFAGKISDRLGREPVLKASALMIGAAMLVFCYAHTPWMLYIAATMFGLGNGIFSPAINAWTVDLGDPERKGRALATMFIALEIAIGGGAAIAGWYVADHFERMPDVFAFAAAMSFAGWAYLMWYGWRKTGNWKGRKQIS
;
A
#
# COMPACT_ATOMS: atom_id res chain seq x y z
N MET A 1 44.20 -20.38 21.49
CA MET A 1 44.71 -19.65 20.30
C MET A 1 43.84 -20.08 19.11
N PRO A 2 43.02 -19.24 18.51
CA PRO A 2 42.23 -19.61 17.32
C PRO A 2 43.11 -19.47 16.08
N LYS A 3 43.14 -20.54 15.25
CA LYS A 3 43.82 -20.57 13.95
C LYS A 3 43.23 -19.51 13.02
N LYS A 4 44.08 -18.59 12.56
CA LYS A 4 43.76 -17.70 11.43
C LYS A 4 43.55 -18.56 10.19
N LEU A 5 42.33 -18.54 9.61
CA LEU A 5 42.06 -19.09 8.31
C LEU A 5 42.84 -18.29 7.25
N ARG A 6 43.71 -19.00 6.54
CA ARG A 6 44.44 -18.47 5.38
C ARG A 6 43.47 -18.33 4.21
N THR A 7 43.41 -17.15 3.61
CA THR A 7 42.51 -16.77 2.47
C THR A 7 42.96 -17.28 1.09
N ASP A 8 44.00 -18.11 1.04
CA ASP A 8 44.65 -18.51 -0.21
C ASP A 8 44.54 -20.02 -0.52
N ASP A 9 43.50 -20.69 -0.06
CA ASP A 9 43.29 -22.11 -0.33
C ASP A 9 42.66 -22.32 -1.72
N PRO A 10 43.36 -22.97 -2.69
CA PRO A 10 42.85 -23.16 -4.06
C PRO A 10 41.62 -24.05 -4.13
N GLU A 11 41.34 -24.88 -3.11
CA GLU A 11 40.18 -25.77 -3.05
C GLU A 11 38.88 -25.02 -2.81
N LEU A 12 38.92 -23.81 -2.24
CA LEU A 12 37.75 -22.95 -2.08
C LEU A 12 37.28 -22.31 -3.41
N ARG A 13 38.08 -22.38 -4.46
CA ARG A 13 37.72 -21.86 -5.81
C ARG A 13 36.95 -22.85 -6.66
N THR A 14 36.81 -24.10 -6.25
CA THR A 14 36.17 -25.15 -7.04
C THR A 14 34.84 -25.63 -6.51
N ASP A 15 34.30 -25.02 -5.44
CA ASP A 15 32.97 -25.32 -4.92
C ASP A 15 31.89 -24.78 -5.87
N PRO A 16 31.14 -25.66 -6.59
CA PRO A 16 30.06 -25.25 -7.47
C PRO A 16 28.96 -24.45 -6.75
N ALA A 17 28.86 -24.56 -5.41
CA ALA A 17 27.90 -23.80 -4.61
C ALA A 17 28.28 -22.31 -4.47
N LEU A 18 29.55 -21.94 -4.77
CA LEU A 18 30.05 -20.57 -4.75
C LEU A 18 30.15 -19.90 -6.12
N ARG A 19 29.78 -20.60 -7.20
CA ARG A 19 29.65 -19.97 -8.52
C ARG A 19 28.46 -19.01 -8.54
N THR A 20 28.75 -17.76 -8.17
CA THR A 20 27.84 -16.58 -8.20
C THR A 20 27.53 -16.14 -9.62
N ASP A 21 27.97 -16.84 -10.65
CA ASP A 21 28.01 -16.40 -12.04
C ASP A 21 26.84 -16.92 -12.90
N ASP A 22 26.01 -17.83 -12.38
CA ASP A 22 24.87 -18.37 -13.13
C ASP A 22 23.66 -17.40 -13.21
N PHE A 23 23.67 -16.34 -12.43
CA PHE A 23 22.79 -15.21 -12.59
C PHE A 23 23.63 -13.93 -12.69
N GLY A 24 24.03 -13.52 -13.88
CA GLY A 24 24.66 -12.22 -14.17
C GLY A 24 23.80 -11.02 -13.77
N LEU A 25 22.90 -11.20 -12.77
CA LEU A 25 21.84 -10.33 -12.30
C LEU A 25 22.26 -9.49 -11.08
N ARG A 26 23.37 -9.84 -10.39
CA ARG A 26 23.67 -9.23 -9.08
C ARG A 26 24.47 -7.93 -9.11
N THR A 27 24.88 -7.43 -10.27
CA THR A 27 25.71 -6.22 -10.36
C THR A 27 24.95 -4.94 -10.68
N SER A 28 23.72 -5.01 -11.20
CA SER A 28 22.94 -3.84 -11.56
C SER A 28 21.50 -3.94 -11.07
N ILE A 29 20.99 -2.87 -10.42
CA ILE A 29 19.56 -2.75 -10.13
C ILE A 29 18.73 -2.74 -11.42
N TYR A 30 19.25 -2.15 -12.47
CA TYR A 30 18.56 -2.00 -13.77
C TYR A 30 18.63 -3.25 -14.64
N SER A 31 18.59 -4.44 -14.02
CA SER A 31 18.48 -5.70 -14.74
C SER A 31 17.15 -5.83 -15.46
N ARG A 32 17.14 -6.54 -16.61
CA ARG A 32 15.89 -6.77 -17.37
C ARG A 32 14.77 -7.37 -16.51
N PRO A 33 14.99 -8.37 -15.63
CA PRO A 33 13.96 -8.89 -14.74
C PRO A 33 13.39 -7.82 -13.78
N PHE A 34 14.24 -6.97 -13.22
CA PHE A 34 13.78 -5.90 -12.32
C PHE A 34 12.92 -4.86 -13.04
N LEU A 35 13.32 -4.44 -14.25
CA LEU A 35 12.54 -3.48 -15.05
C LEU A 35 11.19 -4.06 -15.49
N LEU A 36 11.14 -5.33 -15.91
CA LEU A 36 9.89 -6.04 -16.22
C LEU A 36 8.99 -6.13 -14.99
N LEU A 37 9.58 -6.43 -13.83
CA LEU A 37 8.83 -6.48 -12.56
C LEU A 37 8.22 -5.12 -12.20
N CYS A 38 8.99 -4.02 -12.37
CA CYS A 38 8.52 -2.64 -12.20
C CYS A 38 7.35 -2.32 -13.14
N LEU A 39 7.47 -2.68 -14.41
CA LEU A 39 6.39 -2.49 -15.40
C LEU A 39 5.14 -3.29 -15.01
N SER A 40 5.29 -4.58 -14.69
CA SER A 40 4.19 -5.41 -14.20
C SER A 40 3.54 -4.82 -12.95
N HIS A 41 4.33 -4.23 -12.04
CA HIS A 41 3.80 -3.63 -10.82
C HIS A 41 3.01 -2.34 -11.10
N ALA A 42 3.48 -1.50 -12.02
CA ALA A 42 2.75 -0.30 -12.46
C ALA A 42 1.43 -0.65 -13.17
N LEU A 43 1.44 -1.63 -14.09
CA LEU A 43 0.24 -2.11 -14.78
C LEU A 43 -0.80 -2.67 -13.80
N PHE A 44 -0.36 -3.49 -12.84
CA PHE A 44 -1.22 -4.01 -11.79
C PHE A 44 -1.81 -2.89 -10.93
N ALA A 45 -0.99 -1.92 -10.52
CA ALA A 45 -1.46 -0.78 -9.74
C ALA A 45 -2.49 0.04 -10.53
N GLY A 46 -2.23 0.27 -11.81
CA GLY A 46 -3.18 0.93 -12.71
C GLY A 46 -4.51 0.19 -12.82
N SER A 47 -4.47 -1.12 -12.92
CA SER A 47 -5.66 -1.95 -13.05
C SER A 47 -6.68 -1.69 -11.94
N PHE A 48 -6.35 -1.94 -10.68
CA PHE A 48 -7.33 -1.80 -9.60
C PHE A 48 -7.59 -0.34 -9.17
N ASN A 49 -6.62 0.58 -9.35
CA ASN A 49 -6.83 1.98 -8.99
C ASN A 49 -7.68 2.74 -10.01
N MET A 50 -7.66 2.35 -11.29
CA MET A 50 -8.42 3.03 -12.35
C MET A 50 -9.93 3.10 -12.07
N MET A 51 -10.47 2.10 -11.40
CA MET A 51 -11.90 2.03 -11.13
C MET A 51 -12.33 2.79 -9.87
N ILE A 52 -11.41 3.05 -8.92
CA ILE A 52 -11.74 3.61 -7.59
C ILE A 52 -12.62 4.86 -7.64
N PRO A 53 -12.37 5.86 -8.51
CA PRO A 53 -13.18 7.08 -8.54
C PRO A 53 -14.65 6.86 -8.94
N GLU A 54 -14.92 5.83 -9.72
CA GLU A 54 -16.26 5.60 -10.30
C GLU A 54 -17.12 4.64 -9.46
N LEU A 55 -16.50 3.84 -8.59
CA LEU A 55 -17.19 2.80 -7.82
C LEU A 55 -18.28 3.32 -6.89
N PRO A 56 -18.10 4.46 -6.14
CA PRO A 56 -19.16 4.98 -5.27
C PRO A 56 -20.43 5.35 -6.03
N ALA A 57 -20.31 6.07 -7.15
CA ALA A 57 -21.45 6.44 -7.99
C ALA A 57 -22.09 5.21 -8.64
N TYR A 58 -21.29 4.24 -9.10
CA TYR A 58 -21.79 2.98 -9.65
C TYR A 58 -22.58 2.19 -8.61
N LEU A 59 -22.08 2.03 -7.38
CA LEU A 59 -22.82 1.33 -6.33
C LEU A 59 -24.12 2.04 -5.98
N SER A 60 -24.14 3.38 -5.94
CA SER A 60 -25.38 4.16 -5.74
C SER A 60 -26.39 3.92 -6.85
N SER A 61 -25.96 3.84 -8.11
CA SER A 61 -26.87 3.54 -9.24
C SER A 61 -27.50 2.14 -9.16
N LEU A 62 -26.86 1.21 -8.46
CA LEU A 62 -27.39 -0.12 -8.15
C LEU A 62 -28.33 -0.14 -6.94
N GLY A 63 -28.53 1.00 -6.26
CA GLY A 63 -29.34 1.11 -5.03
C GLY A 63 -28.54 0.90 -3.73
N GLY A 64 -27.21 0.85 -3.79
CA GLY A 64 -26.32 0.59 -2.67
C GLY A 64 -25.67 1.83 -2.04
N ALA A 65 -26.35 2.98 -2.03
CA ALA A 65 -25.78 4.25 -1.55
C ALA A 65 -25.25 4.19 -0.11
N THR A 66 -25.98 3.52 0.79
CA THR A 66 -25.58 3.35 2.21
C THR A 66 -24.39 2.42 2.39
N GLN A 67 -24.04 1.63 1.37
CA GLN A 67 -22.94 0.65 1.41
C GLN A 67 -21.65 1.15 0.73
N LYS A 68 -21.56 2.42 0.30
CA LYS A 68 -20.36 2.97 -0.39
C LYS A 68 -19.05 2.68 0.35
N GLY A 69 -19.05 2.81 1.68
CA GLY A 69 -17.87 2.53 2.50
C GLY A 69 -17.41 1.08 2.45
N LEU A 70 -18.32 0.12 2.18
CA LEU A 70 -17.97 -1.29 2.06
C LEU A 70 -17.14 -1.58 0.81
N ILE A 71 -17.17 -0.71 -0.20
CA ILE A 71 -16.33 -0.82 -1.40
C ILE A 71 -14.84 -0.95 -1.03
N ILE A 72 -14.38 -0.10 -0.17
CA ILE A 72 -12.98 -0.06 0.28
C ILE A 72 -12.79 -0.99 1.49
N ALA A 73 -13.74 -1.00 2.45
CA ALA A 73 -13.63 -1.79 3.67
C ALA A 73 -13.51 -3.30 3.38
N LEU A 74 -14.33 -3.87 2.50
CA LEU A 74 -14.26 -5.28 2.14
C LEU A 74 -12.97 -5.62 1.38
N PHE A 75 -12.54 -4.72 0.50
CA PHE A 75 -11.30 -4.87 -0.25
C PHE A 75 -10.08 -4.90 0.68
N THR A 76 -9.96 -3.94 1.61
CA THR A 76 -8.84 -3.85 2.55
C THR A 76 -8.89 -4.98 3.58
N LEU A 77 -10.08 -5.39 4.03
CA LEU A 77 -10.26 -6.53 4.92
C LEU A 77 -9.62 -7.78 4.31
N THR A 78 -9.96 -8.09 3.07
CA THR A 78 -9.44 -9.29 2.40
C THR A 78 -7.97 -9.15 2.06
N ALA A 79 -7.51 -7.96 1.68
CA ALA A 79 -6.09 -7.66 1.49
C ALA A 79 -5.30 -7.95 2.78
N GLY A 80 -5.78 -7.48 3.93
CA GLY A 80 -5.15 -7.72 5.24
C GLY A 80 -5.14 -9.20 5.62
N ILE A 81 -6.28 -9.88 5.52
CA ILE A 81 -6.41 -11.31 5.83
C ILE A 81 -5.49 -12.16 4.94
N SER A 82 -5.31 -11.79 3.69
CA SER A 82 -4.53 -12.59 2.73
C SER A 82 -3.02 -12.44 2.88
N ARG A 83 -2.50 -11.37 3.48
CA ARG A 83 -1.06 -11.11 3.61
C ARG A 83 -0.26 -12.21 4.32
N PRO A 84 -0.69 -12.75 5.48
CA PRO A 84 0.03 -13.83 6.14
C PRO A 84 0.14 -15.09 5.28
N PHE A 85 -0.92 -15.41 4.55
CA PHE A 85 -0.95 -16.57 3.65
C PHE A 85 -0.05 -16.36 2.43
N SER A 86 -0.14 -15.19 1.80
CA SER A 86 0.69 -14.86 0.64
C SER A 86 2.17 -14.83 1.00
N GLY A 87 2.54 -14.33 2.19
CA GLY A 87 3.92 -14.35 2.67
C GLY A 87 4.47 -15.77 2.75
N LYS A 88 3.75 -16.67 3.45
CA LYS A 88 4.17 -18.07 3.59
C LYS A 88 4.21 -18.81 2.24
N LEU A 89 3.21 -18.60 1.39
CA LEU A 89 3.21 -19.19 0.05
C LEU A 89 4.35 -18.69 -0.81
N THR A 90 4.69 -17.40 -0.72
CA THR A 90 5.84 -16.81 -1.41
C THR A 90 7.14 -17.53 -1.07
N ASP A 91 7.33 -17.94 0.18
CA ASP A 91 8.53 -18.63 0.66
C ASP A 91 8.51 -20.15 0.46
N THR A 92 7.39 -20.72 -0.01
CA THR A 92 7.23 -22.17 -0.16
C THR A 92 6.97 -22.61 -1.60
N ILE A 93 5.99 -22.02 -2.28
CA ILE A 93 5.60 -22.42 -3.65
C ILE A 93 6.29 -21.57 -4.73
N GLY A 94 6.83 -20.40 -4.38
CA GLY A 94 7.57 -19.50 -5.27
C GLY A 94 6.99 -18.10 -5.35
N ARG A 95 7.83 -17.16 -5.84
CA ARG A 95 7.50 -15.72 -5.97
C ARG A 95 6.52 -15.49 -7.12
N ILE A 96 6.82 -16.08 -8.28
CA ILE A 96 6.01 -15.93 -9.49
C ILE A 96 4.61 -16.54 -9.35
N PRO A 97 4.42 -17.78 -8.86
CA PRO A 97 3.08 -18.33 -8.63
C PRO A 97 2.19 -17.46 -7.73
N VAL A 98 2.75 -16.88 -6.67
CA VAL A 98 2.00 -16.00 -5.76
C VAL A 98 1.60 -14.70 -6.44
N MET A 99 2.48 -14.13 -7.28
CA MET A 99 2.12 -12.97 -8.09
C MET A 99 0.99 -13.30 -9.08
N TYR A 100 1.02 -14.46 -9.72
CA TYR A 100 -0.06 -14.90 -10.63
C TYR A 100 -1.40 -15.03 -9.91
N ILE A 101 -1.44 -15.67 -8.73
CA ILE A 101 -2.67 -15.78 -7.93
C ILE A 101 -3.29 -14.40 -7.71
N GLY A 102 -2.49 -13.42 -7.29
CA GLY A 102 -2.97 -12.06 -7.06
C GLY A 102 -3.51 -11.40 -8.32
N VAL A 103 -2.78 -11.48 -9.45
CA VAL A 103 -3.22 -10.81 -10.68
C VAL A 103 -4.40 -11.53 -11.34
N ILE A 104 -4.46 -12.87 -11.27
CA ILE A 104 -5.62 -13.64 -11.77
C ILE A 104 -6.89 -13.26 -10.99
N ALA A 105 -6.81 -13.10 -9.66
CA ALA A 105 -7.94 -12.61 -8.88
C ALA A 105 -8.39 -11.21 -9.36
N CYS A 106 -7.46 -10.31 -9.67
CA CYS A 106 -7.76 -9.01 -10.23
C CYS A 106 -8.46 -9.10 -11.60
N VAL A 107 -7.94 -9.93 -12.53
CA VAL A 107 -8.55 -10.15 -13.85
C VAL A 107 -9.98 -10.68 -13.71
N LEU A 108 -10.17 -11.74 -12.91
CA LEU A 108 -11.48 -12.37 -12.71
C LEU A 108 -12.48 -11.38 -12.13
N CYS A 109 -12.10 -10.64 -11.08
CA CYS A 109 -13.01 -9.66 -10.48
C CYS A 109 -13.34 -8.53 -11.47
N SER A 110 -12.33 -7.98 -12.17
CA SER A 110 -12.53 -6.89 -13.12
C SER A 110 -13.46 -7.30 -14.29
N THR A 111 -13.35 -8.53 -14.77
CA THR A 111 -14.22 -9.05 -15.84
C THR A 111 -15.63 -9.38 -15.38
N LEU A 112 -15.81 -9.72 -14.10
CA LEU A 112 -17.10 -10.11 -13.54
C LEU A 112 -17.95 -8.94 -13.02
N TYR A 113 -17.40 -7.74 -12.81
CA TYR A 113 -18.19 -6.58 -12.37
C TYR A 113 -19.40 -6.28 -13.28
N PRO A 114 -19.30 -6.30 -14.63
CA PRO A 114 -20.46 -6.11 -15.48
C PRO A 114 -21.52 -7.20 -15.33
N ALA A 115 -21.14 -8.43 -15.05
CA ALA A 115 -22.05 -9.56 -14.90
C ALA A 115 -22.79 -9.57 -13.55
N LEU A 116 -22.16 -9.07 -12.48
CA LEU A 116 -22.73 -9.02 -11.13
C LEU A 116 -23.18 -7.58 -10.78
N ALA A 117 -23.96 -6.98 -11.66
CA ALA A 117 -24.46 -5.61 -11.58
C ALA A 117 -25.64 -5.48 -10.57
N PHE A 118 -25.45 -5.95 -9.34
CA PHE A 118 -26.35 -5.79 -8.20
C PHE A 118 -25.52 -5.65 -6.92
N VAL A 119 -26.08 -4.98 -5.90
CA VAL A 119 -25.34 -4.55 -4.71
C VAL A 119 -24.53 -5.66 -4.06
N SER A 120 -25.15 -6.79 -3.70
CA SER A 120 -24.45 -7.88 -3.01
C SER A 120 -23.41 -8.58 -3.89
N GLY A 121 -23.67 -8.75 -5.19
CA GLY A 121 -22.71 -9.31 -6.14
C GLY A 121 -21.49 -8.42 -6.33
N PHE A 122 -21.72 -7.11 -6.49
CA PHE A 122 -20.65 -6.13 -6.57
C PHE A 122 -19.77 -6.12 -5.31
N LEU A 123 -20.38 -6.10 -4.12
CA LEU A 123 -19.66 -6.11 -2.84
C LEU A 123 -18.91 -7.43 -2.61
N ALA A 124 -19.48 -8.57 -3.03
CA ALA A 124 -18.78 -9.85 -3.02
C ALA A 124 -17.52 -9.81 -3.91
N LEU A 125 -17.62 -9.23 -5.12
CA LEU A 125 -16.44 -9.04 -5.97
C LEU A 125 -15.41 -8.09 -5.33
N ARG A 126 -15.83 -7.03 -4.65
CA ARG A 126 -14.91 -6.16 -3.91
C ARG A 126 -14.14 -6.94 -2.83
N PHE A 127 -14.83 -7.80 -2.09
CA PHE A 127 -14.20 -8.69 -1.13
C PHE A 127 -13.15 -9.60 -1.78
N PHE A 128 -13.50 -10.32 -2.85
CA PHE A 128 -12.54 -11.20 -3.53
C PHE A 128 -11.42 -10.43 -4.24
N HIS A 129 -11.69 -9.25 -4.75
CA HIS A 129 -10.69 -8.43 -5.42
C HIS A 129 -9.55 -8.00 -4.47
N GLY A 130 -9.84 -7.85 -3.17
CA GLY A 130 -8.83 -7.53 -2.15
C GLY A 130 -7.69 -8.56 -2.07
N PHE A 131 -7.93 -9.84 -2.38
CA PHE A 131 -6.86 -10.85 -2.46
C PHE A 131 -5.74 -10.43 -3.39
N SER A 132 -6.05 -9.74 -4.48
CA SER A 132 -5.07 -9.33 -5.48
C SER A 132 -3.95 -8.49 -4.87
N THR A 133 -4.29 -7.52 -4.00
CA THR A 133 -3.32 -6.63 -3.34
C THR A 133 -2.65 -7.26 -2.12
N GLY A 134 -3.20 -8.32 -1.58
CA GLY A 134 -2.53 -9.11 -0.55
C GLY A 134 -1.47 -10.07 -1.11
N PHE A 135 -1.65 -10.57 -2.34
CA PHE A 135 -0.76 -11.57 -2.94
C PHE A 135 0.33 -10.96 -3.84
N LYS A 136 -0.06 -10.21 -4.87
CA LYS A 136 0.88 -9.74 -5.90
C LYS A 136 2.01 -8.86 -5.34
N PRO A 137 1.77 -7.83 -4.50
CA PRO A 137 2.85 -7.02 -3.95
C PRO A 137 3.80 -7.81 -3.04
N THR A 138 3.29 -8.80 -2.30
CA THR A 138 4.11 -9.67 -1.42
C THR A 138 5.11 -10.47 -2.23
N GLY A 139 4.66 -11.16 -3.29
CA GLY A 139 5.55 -11.88 -4.20
C GLY A 139 6.54 -10.96 -4.92
N THR A 140 6.08 -9.76 -5.31
CA THR A 140 6.92 -8.75 -5.95
C THR A 140 8.06 -8.29 -5.04
N ALA A 141 7.78 -7.97 -3.77
CA ALA A 141 8.78 -7.52 -2.81
C ALA A 141 9.83 -8.61 -2.52
N ALA A 142 9.41 -9.86 -2.37
CA ALA A 142 10.30 -10.99 -2.19
C ALA A 142 11.19 -11.23 -3.43
N TYR A 143 10.62 -11.14 -4.63
CA TYR A 143 11.39 -11.26 -5.88
C TYR A 143 12.48 -10.20 -6.00
N VAL A 144 12.16 -8.93 -5.68
CA VAL A 144 13.15 -7.84 -5.65
C VAL A 144 14.28 -8.15 -4.68
N ALA A 145 13.94 -8.66 -3.48
CA ALA A 145 14.93 -9.02 -2.48
C ALA A 145 15.89 -10.14 -2.95
N ASP A 146 15.44 -11.01 -3.87
CA ASP A 146 16.26 -12.09 -4.43
C ASP A 146 17.20 -11.63 -5.56
N VAL A 147 16.72 -10.71 -6.43
CA VAL A 147 17.46 -10.31 -7.65
C VAL A 147 18.33 -9.07 -7.47
N VAL A 148 18.21 -8.34 -6.35
CA VAL A 148 18.95 -7.10 -6.09
C VAL A 148 19.94 -7.30 -4.94
N PRO A 149 21.20 -6.78 -5.06
CA PRO A 149 22.17 -6.80 -3.98
C PRO A 149 21.61 -6.23 -2.68
N VAL A 150 22.02 -6.79 -1.53
CA VAL A 150 21.52 -6.40 -0.20
C VAL A 150 21.71 -4.91 0.05
N GLU A 151 22.86 -4.37 -0.37
CA GLU A 151 23.26 -2.97 -0.19
C GLU A 151 22.37 -1.99 -0.98
N ARG A 152 21.71 -2.47 -2.05
CA ARG A 152 20.90 -1.65 -2.95
C ARG A 152 19.40 -1.98 -2.89
N ARG A 153 18.96 -2.86 -1.99
CA ARG A 153 17.54 -3.22 -1.83
C ARG A 153 16.64 -2.03 -1.52
N GLY A 154 17.13 -1.09 -0.71
CA GLY A 154 16.40 0.13 -0.39
C GLY A 154 16.12 0.99 -1.62
N GLU A 155 17.12 1.17 -2.49
CA GLU A 155 16.98 1.89 -3.77
C GLU A 155 15.98 1.19 -4.69
N ALA A 156 16.09 -0.13 -4.84
CA ALA A 156 15.19 -0.92 -5.68
C ALA A 156 13.73 -0.86 -5.19
N MET A 157 13.51 -0.97 -3.88
CA MET A 157 12.17 -0.82 -3.29
C MET A 157 11.61 0.60 -3.48
N GLY A 158 12.47 1.62 -3.45
CA GLY A 158 12.10 2.99 -3.79
C GLY A 158 11.61 3.13 -5.23
N ILE A 159 12.37 2.59 -6.20
CA ILE A 159 11.99 2.57 -7.62
C ILE A 159 10.67 1.80 -7.83
N LEU A 160 10.53 0.64 -7.20
CA LEU A 160 9.28 -0.14 -7.25
C LEU A 160 8.09 0.67 -6.71
N GLY A 161 8.29 1.40 -5.62
CA GLY A 161 7.27 2.30 -5.05
C GLY A 161 6.91 3.46 -5.99
N ILE A 162 7.87 3.99 -6.74
CA ILE A 162 7.60 5.00 -7.79
C ILE A 162 6.77 4.40 -8.90
N CYS A 163 7.11 3.20 -9.38
CA CYS A 163 6.34 2.51 -10.42
C CYS A 163 4.90 2.22 -9.98
N LEU A 164 4.71 1.80 -8.72
CA LEU A 164 3.38 1.68 -8.12
C LEU A 164 2.62 3.01 -8.16
N SER A 165 3.29 4.10 -7.77
CA SER A 165 2.70 5.44 -7.73
C SER A 165 2.33 5.95 -9.12
N VAL A 166 3.16 5.69 -10.13
CA VAL A 166 2.87 6.05 -11.54
C VAL A 166 1.59 5.34 -12.01
N GLY A 167 1.46 4.02 -11.79
CA GLY A 167 0.23 3.29 -12.11
C GLY A 167 -0.99 3.85 -11.36
N SER A 168 -0.84 4.13 -10.06
CA SER A 168 -1.93 4.64 -9.22
C SER A 168 -2.35 6.08 -9.55
N SER A 169 -1.48 6.90 -10.14
CA SER A 169 -1.81 8.29 -10.49
C SER A 169 -2.34 8.46 -11.91
N SER A 170 -1.84 7.68 -12.85
CA SER A 170 -2.21 7.81 -14.26
C SER A 170 -3.52 7.09 -14.60
N ALA A 171 -3.81 5.99 -13.91
CA ALA A 171 -4.96 5.15 -14.22
C ALA A 171 -6.32 5.73 -13.78
N PRO A 172 -6.50 6.39 -12.63
CA PRO A 172 -7.79 6.94 -12.22
C PRO A 172 -8.40 7.95 -13.21
N PRO A 173 -7.67 8.99 -13.71
CA PRO A 173 -8.25 9.90 -14.70
C PRO A 173 -8.58 9.19 -16.02
N LEU A 174 -7.77 8.22 -16.43
CA LEU A 174 -8.06 7.41 -17.61
C LEU A 174 -9.32 6.56 -17.40
N GLY A 175 -9.48 5.98 -16.21
CA GLY A 175 -10.66 5.21 -15.84
C GLY A 175 -11.94 6.05 -15.85
N SER A 176 -11.90 7.24 -15.22
CA SER A 176 -13.02 8.20 -15.26
C SER A 176 -13.36 8.64 -16.68
N TRP A 177 -12.35 8.92 -17.50
CA TRP A 177 -12.56 9.27 -18.91
C TRP A 177 -13.23 8.13 -19.70
N LEU A 178 -12.73 6.88 -19.55
CA LEU A 178 -13.33 5.71 -20.21
C LEU A 178 -14.78 5.48 -19.76
N ALA A 179 -15.06 5.61 -18.47
CA ALA A 179 -16.40 5.44 -17.92
C ALA A 179 -17.40 6.47 -18.47
N GLN A 180 -16.96 7.72 -18.62
CA GLN A 180 -17.79 8.81 -19.13
C GLN A 180 -18.05 8.71 -20.64
N MET A 181 -17.00 8.39 -21.43
CA MET A 181 -17.09 8.38 -22.89
C MET A 181 -17.69 7.08 -23.44
N TYR A 182 -17.41 5.94 -22.82
CA TYR A 182 -17.75 4.60 -23.34
C TYR A 182 -18.52 3.74 -22.35
N GLY A 183 -18.85 4.28 -21.17
CA GLY A 183 -19.59 3.60 -20.11
C GLY A 183 -18.71 2.80 -19.15
N ILE A 184 -19.26 2.54 -17.97
CA ILE A 184 -18.57 1.93 -16.82
C ILE A 184 -18.01 0.53 -17.12
N ASN A 185 -18.70 -0.25 -17.95
CA ASN A 185 -18.26 -1.59 -18.32
C ASN A 185 -16.96 -1.57 -19.12
N THR A 186 -16.76 -0.55 -19.98
CA THR A 186 -15.50 -0.36 -20.73
C THR A 186 -14.33 -0.13 -19.78
N MET A 187 -14.55 0.66 -18.72
CA MET A 187 -13.53 0.85 -17.67
C MET A 187 -13.19 -0.46 -16.96
N PHE A 188 -14.17 -1.30 -16.61
CA PHE A 188 -13.92 -2.60 -15.99
C PHE A 188 -13.10 -3.53 -16.89
N TYR A 189 -13.43 -3.58 -18.18
CA TYR A 189 -12.65 -4.38 -19.15
C TYR A 189 -11.25 -3.80 -19.38
N ALA A 190 -11.09 -2.48 -19.42
CA ALA A 190 -9.77 -1.85 -19.50
C ALA A 190 -8.90 -2.18 -18.27
N SER A 191 -9.50 -2.19 -17.08
CA SER A 191 -8.84 -2.66 -15.85
C SER A 191 -8.38 -4.12 -15.99
N ALA A 192 -9.24 -5.00 -16.49
CA ALA A 192 -8.88 -6.41 -16.74
C ALA A 192 -7.73 -6.54 -17.75
N VAL A 193 -7.74 -5.72 -18.82
CA VAL A 193 -6.64 -5.70 -19.83
C VAL A 193 -5.32 -5.30 -19.17
N LEU A 194 -5.28 -4.26 -18.35
CA LEU A 194 -4.07 -3.87 -17.62
C LEU A 194 -3.57 -5.00 -16.71
N ALA A 195 -4.48 -5.72 -16.05
CA ALA A 195 -4.12 -6.88 -15.24
C ALA A 195 -3.54 -8.02 -16.09
N VAL A 196 -4.16 -8.33 -17.23
CA VAL A 196 -3.64 -9.34 -18.18
C VAL A 196 -2.25 -8.96 -18.70
N LEU A 197 -2.05 -7.70 -19.05
CA LEU A 197 -0.73 -7.20 -19.47
C LEU A 197 0.30 -7.35 -18.35
N SER A 198 -0.10 -7.13 -17.08
CA SER A 198 0.77 -7.37 -15.93
C SER A 198 1.20 -8.84 -15.84
N ILE A 199 0.29 -9.80 -16.11
CA ILE A 199 0.64 -11.24 -16.20
C ILE A 199 1.58 -11.51 -17.35
N ALA A 200 1.26 -10.99 -18.53
CA ALA A 200 2.06 -11.23 -19.75
C ALA A 200 3.53 -10.82 -19.56
N VAL A 201 3.77 -9.71 -18.85
CA VAL A 201 5.13 -9.28 -18.49
C VAL A 201 5.81 -10.28 -17.56
N LEU A 202 5.09 -10.90 -16.63
CA LEU A 202 5.64 -11.87 -15.67
C LEU A 202 6.05 -13.20 -16.31
N PHE A 203 5.48 -13.60 -17.45
CA PHE A 203 5.85 -14.85 -18.16
C PHE A 203 7.33 -14.92 -18.52
N ASN A 204 7.97 -13.78 -18.70
CA ASN A 204 9.38 -13.71 -19.08
C ASN A 204 10.33 -13.67 -17.86
N LEU A 205 9.81 -13.81 -16.64
CA LEU A 205 10.61 -13.77 -15.42
C LEU A 205 10.94 -15.17 -14.91
N PRO A 206 12.21 -15.48 -14.63
CA PRO A 206 12.59 -16.73 -14.01
C PRO A 206 12.14 -16.74 -12.54
N GLU A 207 11.73 -17.89 -12.04
CA GLU A 207 11.48 -18.06 -10.61
C GLU A 207 12.77 -18.02 -9.81
N THR A 208 12.76 -17.28 -8.69
CA THR A 208 13.96 -17.06 -7.85
C THR A 208 14.04 -18.01 -6.65
N LEU A 209 12.94 -18.65 -6.26
CA LEU A 209 12.96 -19.64 -5.19
C LEU A 209 13.65 -20.91 -5.64
N ARG A 210 14.76 -21.27 -4.99
CA ARG A 210 15.59 -22.45 -5.34
C ARG A 210 14.89 -23.76 -5.00
N GLU A 211 14.31 -23.89 -3.82
CA GLU A 211 13.64 -25.11 -3.34
C GLU A 211 12.13 -24.86 -3.26
N LYS A 212 11.40 -25.28 -4.29
CA LYS A 212 9.95 -25.16 -4.35
C LYS A 212 9.31 -26.39 -3.73
N GLN A 213 8.25 -26.15 -2.97
CA GLN A 213 7.38 -27.22 -2.47
C GLN A 213 6.07 -27.23 -3.28
N PRO A 214 5.48 -28.41 -3.53
CA PRO A 214 4.15 -28.48 -4.07
C PRO A 214 3.15 -27.87 -3.10
N PHE A 215 2.12 -27.20 -3.61
CA PHE A 215 1.06 -26.64 -2.77
C PHE A 215 0.39 -27.74 -1.95
N ARG A 216 0.25 -27.48 -0.66
CA ARG A 216 -0.50 -28.31 0.30
C ARG A 216 -1.35 -27.39 1.19
N TRP A 217 -2.56 -27.80 1.53
CA TRP A 217 -3.44 -27.03 2.41
C TRP A 217 -2.83 -26.73 3.78
N SER A 218 -1.89 -27.56 4.26
CA SER A 218 -1.14 -27.32 5.49
C SER A 218 -0.29 -26.06 5.46
N LEU A 219 0.08 -25.56 4.27
CA LEU A 219 0.82 -24.33 4.09
C LEU A 219 -0.01 -23.08 4.44
N LEU A 220 -1.33 -23.20 4.47
CA LEU A 220 -2.24 -22.12 4.87
C LEU A 220 -2.41 -22.03 6.41
N LYS A 221 -1.78 -22.90 7.19
CA LYS A 221 -1.79 -22.77 8.66
C LYS A 221 -0.81 -21.67 9.08
N VAL A 222 -1.35 -20.53 9.50
CA VAL A 222 -0.59 -19.36 10.00
C VAL A 222 -0.89 -19.20 11.49
N THR A 223 0.14 -18.98 12.31
CA THR A 223 0.00 -18.80 13.75
C THR A 223 0.03 -17.32 14.13
N ARG A 224 -0.54 -16.97 15.28
CA ARG A 224 -0.50 -15.59 15.80
C ARG A 224 0.94 -15.07 15.94
N ASN A 225 1.86 -15.94 16.29
CA ASN A 225 3.28 -15.58 16.46
C ASN A 225 3.98 -15.22 15.15
N ASP A 226 3.41 -15.57 14.00
CA ASP A 226 3.97 -15.25 12.69
C ASP A 226 3.55 -13.85 12.22
N ILE A 227 2.48 -13.28 12.81
CA ILE A 227 1.80 -12.08 12.30
C ILE A 227 1.97 -10.88 13.24
N PHE A 228 1.99 -11.13 14.57
CA PHE A 228 1.87 -10.08 15.58
C PHE A 228 3.17 -9.83 16.34
N ASP A 229 3.64 -8.57 16.28
CA ASP A 229 4.78 -8.09 17.05
C ASP A 229 4.36 -6.97 18.03
N PRO A 230 4.37 -7.21 19.35
CA PRO A 230 4.03 -6.18 20.33
C PRO A 230 4.93 -4.94 20.28
N LEU A 231 6.20 -5.09 19.85
CA LEU A 231 7.14 -3.98 19.74
C LEU A 231 6.78 -2.99 18.63
N ALA A 232 6.07 -3.44 17.60
CA ALA A 232 5.58 -2.61 16.50
C ALA A 232 4.28 -1.84 16.82
N MET A 233 3.64 -2.10 17.98
CA MET A 233 2.37 -1.46 18.34
C MET A 233 2.41 0.08 18.32
N PRO A 234 3.48 0.77 18.75
CA PRO A 234 3.52 2.23 18.62
C PRO A 234 3.36 2.73 17.19
N ALA A 235 3.99 2.07 16.23
CA ALA A 235 3.84 2.39 14.82
C ALA A 235 2.44 2.01 14.29
N ALA A 236 1.88 0.89 14.74
CA ALA A 236 0.52 0.46 14.40
C ALA A 236 -0.54 1.48 14.84
N TYR A 237 -0.45 2.02 16.06
CA TYR A 237 -1.36 3.08 16.52
C TYR A 237 -1.22 4.36 15.70
N ALA A 238 0.01 4.83 15.43
CA ALA A 238 0.23 6.00 14.58
C ALA A 238 -0.36 5.79 13.16
N MET A 239 -0.23 4.56 12.63
CA MET A 239 -0.81 4.17 11.35
C MET A 239 -2.34 4.26 11.38
N ILE A 240 -3.01 3.72 12.42
CA ILE A 240 -4.47 3.77 12.55
C ILE A 240 -4.95 5.21 12.55
N PHE A 241 -4.35 6.07 13.33
CA PHE A 241 -4.77 7.47 13.45
C PHE A 241 -4.61 8.24 12.14
N CYS A 242 -3.50 8.08 11.42
CA CYS A 242 -3.23 8.90 10.24
C CYS A 242 -3.85 8.32 8.96
N TYR A 243 -3.90 6.99 8.79
CA TYR A 243 -4.44 6.36 7.58
C TYR A 243 -5.95 6.19 7.57
N PHE A 244 -6.63 6.45 8.70
CA PHE A 244 -8.08 6.61 8.74
C PHE A 244 -8.54 7.66 7.72
N ALA A 245 -7.83 8.79 7.64
CA ALA A 245 -8.06 9.86 6.67
C ALA A 245 -7.98 9.37 5.21
N TYR A 246 -7.07 8.43 4.92
CA TYR A 246 -6.96 7.88 3.57
C TYR A 246 -8.19 7.08 3.14
N GLY A 247 -8.78 6.29 4.08
CA GLY A 247 -10.03 5.58 3.84
C GLY A 247 -11.21 6.52 3.58
N VAL A 248 -11.31 7.61 4.34
CA VAL A 248 -12.30 8.67 4.12
C VAL A 248 -12.16 9.29 2.73
N ILE A 249 -10.94 9.62 2.32
CA ILE A 249 -10.66 10.20 0.99
C ILE A 249 -11.07 9.25 -0.13
N LEU A 250 -10.70 7.98 -0.06
CA LEU A 250 -11.05 7.00 -1.11
C LEU A 250 -12.56 6.85 -1.29
N THR A 251 -13.34 7.14 -0.24
CA THR A 251 -14.81 6.97 -0.26
C THR A 251 -15.54 8.25 -0.65
N LEU A 252 -15.14 9.41 -0.10
CA LEU A 252 -15.91 10.64 -0.23
C LEU A 252 -15.41 11.61 -1.31
N VAL A 253 -14.13 11.58 -1.66
CA VAL A 253 -13.59 12.54 -2.64
C VAL A 253 -14.18 12.39 -4.03
N PRO A 254 -14.52 11.18 -4.54
CA PRO A 254 -15.25 11.07 -5.79
C PRO A 254 -16.59 11.83 -5.78
N ASP A 255 -17.39 11.66 -4.72
CA ASP A 255 -18.67 12.35 -4.55
C ASP A 255 -18.48 13.87 -4.36
N LEU A 256 -17.46 14.30 -3.59
CA LEU A 256 -17.10 15.71 -3.44
C LEU A 256 -16.68 16.34 -4.77
N SER A 257 -15.97 15.59 -5.61
CA SER A 257 -15.59 16.06 -6.96
C SER A 257 -16.80 16.35 -7.82
N ASP A 258 -17.83 15.49 -7.77
CA ASP A 258 -19.10 15.72 -8.47
C ASP A 258 -19.82 16.97 -7.99
N GLN A 259 -19.90 17.18 -6.66
CA GLN A 259 -20.53 18.36 -6.08
C GLN A 259 -19.84 19.67 -6.47
N LEU A 260 -18.52 19.61 -6.65
CA LEU A 260 -17.71 20.75 -7.11
C LEU A 260 -17.77 20.93 -8.65
N GLY A 261 -18.56 20.13 -9.37
CA GLY A 261 -18.71 20.23 -10.82
C GLY A 261 -17.52 19.75 -11.63
N LEU A 262 -16.67 18.91 -11.04
CA LEU A 262 -15.51 18.35 -11.75
C LEU A 262 -15.95 17.21 -12.65
N SER A 263 -15.65 17.33 -13.94
CA SER A 263 -15.98 16.31 -14.94
C SER A 263 -15.18 15.01 -14.76
N ASN A 264 -13.97 15.07 -14.20
CA ASN A 264 -13.12 13.89 -14.02
C ASN A 264 -12.72 13.70 -12.54
N ARG A 265 -13.34 12.73 -11.88
CA ARG A 265 -13.11 12.36 -10.46
C ARG A 265 -11.69 11.85 -10.20
N GLY A 266 -11.00 11.37 -11.23
CA GLY A 266 -9.66 10.80 -11.13
C GLY A 266 -8.55 11.85 -10.97
N ILE A 267 -8.79 13.11 -11.35
CA ILE A 267 -7.79 14.19 -11.30
C ILE A 267 -7.23 14.38 -9.88
N PHE A 268 -8.09 14.28 -8.87
CA PHE A 268 -7.66 14.34 -7.47
C PHE A 268 -6.52 13.35 -7.17
N PHE A 269 -6.70 12.09 -7.58
CA PHE A 269 -5.71 11.03 -7.30
C PHE A 269 -4.38 11.29 -8.02
N THR A 270 -4.41 11.92 -9.18
CA THR A 270 -3.19 12.34 -9.88
C THR A 270 -2.45 13.42 -9.11
N ILE A 271 -3.13 14.50 -8.69
CA ILE A 271 -2.52 15.59 -7.92
C ILE A 271 -1.95 15.07 -6.61
N PHE A 272 -2.74 14.30 -5.86
CA PHE A 272 -2.33 13.62 -4.63
C PHE A 272 -1.05 12.79 -4.83
N THR A 273 -1.02 11.95 -5.87
CA THR A 273 0.11 11.06 -6.08
C THR A 273 1.35 11.80 -6.54
N LEU A 274 1.24 12.79 -7.43
CA LEU A 274 2.36 13.62 -7.84
C LEU A 274 2.98 14.37 -6.66
N ALA A 275 2.16 14.95 -5.79
CA ALA A 275 2.61 15.58 -4.55
C ALA A 275 3.29 14.55 -3.61
N SER A 276 2.74 13.34 -3.49
CA SER A 276 3.32 12.28 -2.68
C SER A 276 4.68 11.82 -3.23
N ILE A 277 4.81 11.64 -4.54
CA ILE A 277 6.08 11.24 -5.18
C ILE A 277 7.15 12.30 -4.94
N SER A 278 6.81 13.60 -5.11
CA SER A 278 7.78 14.70 -4.97
C SER A 278 8.47 14.69 -3.60
N THR A 279 7.74 14.36 -2.54
CA THR A 279 8.31 14.29 -1.18
C THR A 279 9.01 12.98 -0.87
N ARG A 280 8.61 11.86 -1.46
CA ARG A 280 9.23 10.55 -1.22
C ARG A 280 10.73 10.52 -1.52
N PHE A 281 11.19 11.25 -2.53
CA PHE A 281 12.62 11.33 -2.87
C PHE A 281 13.47 11.87 -1.72
N PHE A 282 12.92 12.78 -0.92
CA PHE A 282 13.62 13.45 0.18
C PHE A 282 13.28 12.86 1.55
N ALA A 283 12.11 12.24 1.69
CA ALA A 283 11.54 11.78 2.96
C ALA A 283 12.48 10.81 3.70
N GLY A 284 13.08 9.85 3.00
CA GLY A 284 14.03 8.91 3.58
C GLY A 284 15.23 9.62 4.21
N LYS A 285 15.91 10.48 3.42
CA LYS A 285 17.09 11.24 3.89
C LYS A 285 16.75 12.18 5.04
N ILE A 286 15.59 12.85 4.99
CA ILE A 286 15.13 13.73 6.06
C ILE A 286 14.86 12.92 7.33
N SER A 287 14.17 11.78 7.20
CA SER A 287 13.85 10.89 8.32
C SER A 287 15.10 10.26 8.95
N ASP A 288 16.15 9.97 8.16
CA ASP A 288 17.42 9.47 8.66
C ASP A 288 18.21 10.55 9.43
N ARG A 289 18.15 11.81 8.98
CA ARG A 289 18.88 12.94 9.62
C ARG A 289 18.18 13.50 10.85
N LEU A 290 16.87 13.72 10.77
CA LEU A 290 16.09 14.34 11.86
C LEU A 290 15.53 13.33 12.86
N GLY A 291 15.59 12.04 12.53
CA GLY A 291 14.95 10.97 13.29
C GLY A 291 13.51 10.71 12.81
N ARG A 292 12.98 9.50 13.12
CA ARG A 292 11.67 9.05 12.66
C ARG A 292 10.53 9.86 13.28
N GLU A 293 10.56 10.05 14.60
CA GLU A 293 9.47 10.67 15.34
C GLU A 293 9.17 12.13 14.94
N PRO A 294 10.14 13.06 14.80
CA PRO A 294 9.87 14.43 14.35
C PRO A 294 9.23 14.49 12.97
N VAL A 295 9.67 13.63 12.06
CA VAL A 295 9.16 13.57 10.68
C VAL A 295 7.73 13.05 10.65
N LEU A 296 7.41 12.01 11.46
CA LEU A 296 6.06 11.50 11.61
C LEU A 296 5.11 12.54 12.24
N LYS A 297 5.59 13.30 13.22
CA LYS A 297 4.81 14.41 13.83
C LYS A 297 4.45 15.49 12.82
N ALA A 298 5.43 15.93 12.04
CA ALA A 298 5.22 16.96 11.01
C ALA A 298 4.23 16.48 9.93
N SER A 299 4.37 15.23 9.48
CA SER A 299 3.47 14.67 8.46
C SER A 299 2.06 14.42 8.99
N ALA A 300 1.89 13.99 10.25
CA ALA A 300 0.57 13.84 10.87
C ALA A 300 -0.17 15.18 10.99
N LEU A 301 0.53 16.27 11.36
CA LEU A 301 -0.03 17.64 11.35
C LEU A 301 -0.47 18.05 9.95
N MET A 302 0.36 17.78 8.92
CA MET A 302 0.03 18.12 7.53
C MET A 302 -1.18 17.34 7.02
N ILE A 303 -1.29 16.05 7.35
CA ILE A 303 -2.46 15.23 7.04
C ILE A 303 -3.72 15.79 7.71
N GLY A 304 -3.65 16.13 9.02
CA GLY A 304 -4.76 16.73 9.75
C GLY A 304 -5.18 18.08 9.17
N ALA A 305 -4.22 18.95 8.83
CA ALA A 305 -4.50 20.23 8.19
C ALA A 305 -5.14 20.05 6.79
N ALA A 306 -4.69 19.08 6.00
CA ALA A 306 -5.32 18.76 4.73
C ALA A 306 -6.78 18.33 4.90
N MET A 307 -7.09 17.53 5.92
CA MET A 307 -8.45 17.12 6.23
C MET A 307 -9.35 18.31 6.63
N LEU A 308 -8.81 19.31 7.32
CA LEU A 308 -9.55 20.56 7.59
C LEU A 308 -9.82 21.34 6.28
N VAL A 309 -8.88 21.38 5.35
CA VAL A 309 -9.13 22.02 4.04
C VAL A 309 -10.24 21.28 3.28
N PHE A 310 -10.30 19.94 3.33
CA PHE A 310 -11.41 19.18 2.77
C PHE A 310 -12.75 19.52 3.43
N CYS A 311 -12.78 19.71 4.74
CA CYS A 311 -13.98 20.08 5.48
C CYS A 311 -14.64 21.38 4.94
N TYR A 312 -13.81 22.33 4.48
CA TYR A 312 -14.27 23.62 3.95
C TYR A 312 -14.14 23.73 2.42
N ALA A 313 -13.99 22.62 1.72
CA ALA A 313 -13.79 22.62 0.26
C ALA A 313 -15.10 22.90 -0.49
N HIS A 314 -15.32 24.15 -0.87
CA HIS A 314 -16.46 24.61 -1.68
C HIS A 314 -16.08 24.95 -3.12
N THR A 315 -14.80 24.81 -3.50
CA THR A 315 -14.31 25.09 -4.84
C THR A 315 -13.32 24.02 -5.32
N PRO A 316 -13.19 23.78 -6.63
CA PRO A 316 -12.20 22.86 -7.18
C PRO A 316 -10.77 23.16 -6.71
N TRP A 317 -10.41 24.45 -6.58
CA TRP A 317 -9.07 24.84 -6.13
C TRP A 317 -8.78 24.42 -4.69
N MET A 318 -9.77 24.50 -3.79
CA MET A 318 -9.61 24.03 -2.41
C MET A 318 -9.39 22.52 -2.38
N LEU A 319 -10.10 21.76 -3.22
CA LEU A 319 -9.89 20.33 -3.37
C LEU A 319 -8.45 20.02 -3.85
N TYR A 320 -7.92 20.78 -4.81
CA TYR A 320 -6.55 20.58 -5.32
C TYR A 320 -5.49 20.95 -4.29
N ILE A 321 -5.72 21.99 -3.49
CA ILE A 321 -4.84 22.36 -2.37
C ILE A 321 -4.85 21.24 -1.33
N ALA A 322 -6.04 20.76 -0.94
CA ALA A 322 -6.17 19.66 0.02
C ALA A 322 -5.49 18.38 -0.50
N ALA A 323 -5.66 18.03 -1.79
CA ALA A 323 -5.00 16.92 -2.45
C ALA A 323 -3.48 17.03 -2.38
N THR A 324 -2.95 18.22 -2.66
CA THR A 324 -1.51 18.52 -2.61
C THR A 324 -0.98 18.37 -1.17
N MET A 325 -1.62 19.00 -0.20
CA MET A 325 -1.21 18.93 1.21
C MET A 325 -1.26 17.48 1.73
N PHE A 326 -2.34 16.76 1.43
CA PHE A 326 -2.48 15.36 1.84
C PHE A 326 -1.41 14.49 1.16
N GLY A 327 -1.13 14.73 -0.13
CA GLY A 327 -0.09 14.04 -0.88
C GLY A 327 1.30 14.26 -0.31
N LEU A 328 1.67 15.51 0.00
CA LEU A 328 2.94 15.86 0.62
C LEU A 328 3.08 15.17 2.00
N GLY A 329 2.05 15.25 2.85
CA GLY A 329 2.04 14.61 4.17
C GLY A 329 2.17 13.09 4.08
N ASN A 330 1.38 12.43 3.23
CA ASN A 330 1.41 10.98 3.04
C ASN A 330 2.72 10.50 2.39
N GLY A 331 3.29 11.27 1.47
CA GLY A 331 4.57 10.98 0.82
C GLY A 331 5.73 10.93 1.79
N ILE A 332 5.68 11.71 2.88
CA ILE A 332 6.66 11.71 3.97
C ILE A 332 6.32 10.63 5.01
N PHE A 333 5.04 10.53 5.41
CA PHE A 333 4.59 9.62 6.46
C PHE A 333 4.88 8.16 6.13
N SER A 334 4.52 7.72 4.91
CA SER A 334 4.59 6.32 4.50
C SER A 334 6.00 5.71 4.62
N PRO A 335 7.08 6.27 4.06
CA PRO A 335 8.41 5.71 4.23
C PRO A 335 8.93 5.85 5.67
N ALA A 336 8.59 6.93 6.37
CA ALA A 336 9.04 7.15 7.75
C ALA A 336 8.43 6.13 8.73
N ILE A 337 7.14 5.82 8.60
CA ILE A 337 6.46 4.84 9.48
C ILE A 337 6.95 3.42 9.21
N ASN A 338 7.21 3.06 7.94
CA ASN A 338 7.78 1.78 7.59
C ASN A 338 9.17 1.59 8.23
N ALA A 339 10.04 2.60 8.10
CA ALA A 339 11.36 2.59 8.71
C ALA A 339 11.26 2.53 10.25
N TRP A 340 10.38 3.33 10.85
CA TRP A 340 10.18 3.32 12.31
C TRP A 340 9.67 1.97 12.82
N THR A 341 8.78 1.30 12.06
CA THR A 341 8.31 -0.04 12.40
C THR A 341 9.45 -1.06 12.44
N VAL A 342 10.36 -0.99 11.45
CA VAL A 342 11.53 -1.86 11.40
C VAL A 342 12.51 -1.55 12.55
N ASP A 343 12.69 -0.26 12.89
CA ASP A 343 13.56 0.19 13.98
C ASP A 343 13.01 -0.23 15.36
N LEU A 344 11.68 -0.37 15.52
CA LEU A 344 11.03 -0.81 16.76
C LEU A 344 11.00 -2.33 16.91
N GLY A 345 10.86 -3.06 15.80
CA GLY A 345 10.67 -4.52 15.79
C GLY A 345 11.92 -5.31 16.17
N ASP A 346 11.72 -6.61 16.36
CA ASP A 346 12.81 -7.56 16.58
C ASP A 346 13.75 -7.58 15.35
N PRO A 347 15.07 -7.37 15.51
CA PRO A 347 16.03 -7.40 14.42
C PRO A 347 16.02 -8.69 13.59
N GLU A 348 15.71 -9.84 14.22
CA GLU A 348 15.64 -11.14 13.54
C GLU A 348 14.27 -11.39 12.87
N ARG A 349 13.24 -10.62 13.24
CA ARG A 349 11.85 -10.85 12.82
C ARG A 349 11.16 -9.60 12.26
N LYS A 350 11.88 -8.80 11.50
CA LYS A 350 11.39 -7.52 10.91
C LYS A 350 10.11 -7.68 10.11
N GLY A 351 9.93 -8.80 9.42
CA GLY A 351 8.70 -9.11 8.66
C GLY A 351 7.46 -9.16 9.54
N ARG A 352 7.56 -9.67 10.80
CA ARG A 352 6.46 -9.71 11.76
C ARG A 352 6.05 -8.32 12.22
N ALA A 353 7.01 -7.44 12.48
CA ALA A 353 6.73 -6.05 12.83
C ALA A 353 5.99 -5.32 11.69
N LEU A 354 6.47 -5.48 10.45
CA LEU A 354 5.81 -4.91 9.28
C LEU A 354 4.41 -5.50 9.06
N ALA A 355 4.22 -6.81 9.27
CA ALA A 355 2.89 -7.44 9.18
C ALA A 355 1.90 -6.79 10.16
N THR A 356 2.30 -6.57 11.42
CA THR A 356 1.48 -5.88 12.44
C THR A 356 1.08 -4.48 11.96
N MET A 357 2.02 -3.71 11.45
CA MET A 357 1.76 -2.36 10.95
C MET A 357 0.84 -2.38 9.70
N PHE A 358 1.05 -3.31 8.76
CA PHE A 358 0.19 -3.40 7.57
C PHE A 358 -1.23 -3.86 7.91
N ILE A 359 -1.43 -4.70 8.93
CA ILE A 359 -2.77 -5.02 9.43
C ILE A 359 -3.43 -3.76 9.99
N ALA A 360 -2.69 -2.94 10.74
CA ALA A 360 -3.19 -1.66 11.24
C ALA A 360 -3.54 -0.68 10.09
N LEU A 361 -2.75 -0.66 9.02
CA LEU A 361 -3.03 0.08 7.79
C LEU A 361 -4.38 -0.31 7.19
N GLU A 362 -4.62 -1.60 7.00
CA GLU A 362 -5.86 -2.09 6.39
C GLU A 362 -7.08 -1.81 7.30
N ILE A 363 -6.93 -1.96 8.61
CA ILE A 363 -7.96 -1.59 9.60
C ILE A 363 -8.26 -0.08 9.52
N ALA A 364 -7.24 0.76 9.42
CA ALA A 364 -7.40 2.21 9.35
C ALA A 364 -8.15 2.64 8.07
N ILE A 365 -7.69 2.17 6.91
CA ILE A 365 -8.31 2.51 5.63
C ILE A 365 -9.73 1.94 5.56
N GLY A 366 -9.91 0.67 5.90
CA GLY A 366 -11.22 0.02 5.88
C GLY A 366 -12.20 0.64 6.88
N GLY A 367 -11.75 0.95 8.10
CA GLY A 367 -12.57 1.61 9.12
C GLY A 367 -12.95 3.03 8.73
N GLY A 368 -12.01 3.82 8.21
CA GLY A 368 -12.27 5.17 7.69
C GLY A 368 -13.28 5.16 6.56
N ALA A 369 -13.13 4.25 5.61
CA ALA A 369 -14.04 4.08 4.49
C ALA A 369 -15.45 3.63 4.94
N ALA A 370 -15.52 2.64 5.83
CA ALA A 370 -16.79 2.12 6.34
C ALA A 370 -17.60 3.19 7.08
N ILE A 371 -16.94 3.92 8.00
CA ILE A 371 -17.58 5.00 8.76
C ILE A 371 -18.02 6.13 7.84
N ALA A 372 -17.15 6.55 6.91
CA ALA A 372 -17.46 7.61 5.95
C ALA A 372 -18.66 7.26 5.08
N GLY A 373 -18.67 6.08 4.49
CA GLY A 373 -19.75 5.65 3.61
C GLY A 373 -21.07 5.40 4.34
N TRP A 374 -21.01 4.87 5.58
CA TRP A 374 -22.20 4.65 6.39
C TRP A 374 -22.84 5.96 6.87
N TYR A 375 -22.01 6.90 7.35
CA TYR A 375 -22.51 8.16 7.93
C TYR A 375 -23.00 9.13 6.86
N VAL A 376 -22.28 9.25 5.76
CA VAL A 376 -22.62 10.17 4.66
C VAL A 376 -23.72 9.57 3.78
N ALA A 377 -23.55 8.31 3.35
CA ALA A 377 -24.44 7.68 2.35
C ALA A 377 -24.69 8.63 1.14
N ASP A 378 -25.91 9.14 0.98
CA ASP A 378 -26.30 10.18 0.01
C ASP A 378 -26.61 11.54 0.65
N HIS A 379 -26.33 11.69 1.96
CA HIS A 379 -26.48 12.94 2.71
C HIS A 379 -25.18 13.75 2.65
N PHE A 380 -24.92 14.37 1.53
CA PHE A 380 -23.65 15.03 1.25
C PHE A 380 -23.35 16.20 2.19
N GLU A 381 -24.37 16.80 2.80
CA GLU A 381 -24.25 17.82 3.84
C GLU A 381 -23.47 17.33 5.08
N ARG A 382 -23.32 16.02 5.27
CA ARG A 382 -22.57 15.39 6.37
C ARG A 382 -21.09 15.17 6.07
N MET A 383 -20.64 15.41 4.83
CA MET A 383 -19.23 15.22 4.47
C MET A 383 -18.27 16.04 5.33
N PRO A 384 -18.56 17.34 5.65
CA PRO A 384 -17.68 18.13 6.50
C PRO A 384 -17.43 17.49 7.87
N ASP A 385 -18.44 16.87 8.49
CA ASP A 385 -18.33 16.21 9.78
C ASP A 385 -17.33 15.07 9.75
N VAL A 386 -17.36 14.25 8.67
CA VAL A 386 -16.45 13.12 8.49
C VAL A 386 -15.03 13.58 8.21
N PHE A 387 -14.85 14.65 7.43
CA PHE A 387 -13.54 15.24 7.21
C PHE A 387 -12.99 15.87 8.50
N ALA A 388 -13.84 16.55 9.29
CA ALA A 388 -13.46 17.07 10.62
C ALA A 388 -13.07 15.94 11.58
N PHE A 389 -13.81 14.84 11.61
CA PHE A 389 -13.47 13.66 12.41
C PHE A 389 -12.14 13.05 11.96
N ALA A 390 -11.88 12.92 10.65
CA ALA A 390 -10.61 12.44 10.12
C ALA A 390 -9.43 13.38 10.46
N ALA A 391 -9.68 14.69 10.48
CA ALA A 391 -8.71 15.67 10.98
C ALA A 391 -8.41 15.44 12.46
N ALA A 392 -9.45 15.28 13.29
CA ALA A 392 -9.30 14.99 14.73
C ALA A 392 -8.51 13.70 14.98
N MET A 393 -8.78 12.63 14.21
CA MET A 393 -7.99 11.39 14.25
C MET A 393 -6.52 11.64 13.94
N SER A 394 -6.21 12.40 12.89
CA SER A 394 -4.83 12.72 12.50
C SER A 394 -4.10 13.56 13.55
N PHE A 395 -4.81 14.54 14.17
CA PHE A 395 -4.27 15.33 15.29
C PHE A 395 -4.11 14.48 16.56
N ALA A 396 -5.00 13.53 16.82
CA ALA A 396 -4.83 12.55 17.89
C ALA A 396 -3.59 11.68 17.65
N GLY A 397 -3.30 11.30 16.40
CA GLY A 397 -2.06 10.63 16.02
C GLY A 397 -0.82 11.48 16.27
N TRP A 398 -0.87 12.78 15.96
CA TRP A 398 0.16 13.73 16.32
C TRP A 398 0.37 13.84 17.83
N ALA A 399 -0.70 13.99 18.60
CA ALA A 399 -0.64 14.07 20.06
C ALA A 399 -0.09 12.76 20.68
N TYR A 400 -0.48 11.60 20.13
CA TYR A 400 0.07 10.30 20.51
C TYR A 400 1.58 10.23 20.29
N LEU A 401 2.07 10.67 19.12
CA LEU A 401 3.51 10.70 18.80
C LEU A 401 4.27 11.68 19.71
N MET A 402 3.65 12.80 20.10
CA MET A 402 4.23 13.73 21.07
C MET A 402 4.37 13.10 22.45
N TRP A 403 3.30 12.44 22.93
CA TRP A 403 3.28 11.74 24.20
C TRP A 403 4.29 10.58 24.24
N TYR A 404 4.36 9.80 23.17
CA TYR A 404 5.31 8.69 23.05
C TYR A 404 6.76 9.16 23.15
N GLY A 405 7.12 10.22 22.41
CA GLY A 405 8.45 10.82 22.47
C GLY A 405 8.80 11.39 23.86
N TRP A 406 7.85 12.05 24.52
CA TRP A 406 8.03 12.57 25.86
C TRP A 406 8.28 11.46 26.89
N ARG A 407 7.52 10.38 26.83
CA ARG A 407 7.66 9.22 27.72
C ARG A 407 9.03 8.54 27.58
N LYS A 408 9.54 8.45 26.35
CA LYS A 408 10.86 7.89 26.05
C LYS A 408 11.99 8.75 26.63
N THR A 409 11.90 10.06 26.51
CA THR A 409 12.92 11.00 27.05
C THR A 409 12.87 11.10 28.57
N GLY A 410 11.70 11.00 29.20
CA GLY A 410 11.52 10.97 30.65
C GLY A 410 12.15 9.74 31.30
N ASN A 411 11.97 8.57 30.72
CA ASN A 411 12.59 7.32 31.20
C ASN A 411 14.13 7.31 31.05
N TRP A 412 14.67 8.08 30.11
CA TRP A 412 16.12 8.17 29.91
C TRP A 412 16.80 9.04 30.97
N LYS A 413 16.13 10.10 31.41
CA LYS A 413 16.62 10.95 32.53
C LYS A 413 16.59 10.22 33.87
N GLY A 414 15.61 9.35 34.11
CA GLY A 414 15.54 8.54 35.33
C GLY A 414 16.63 7.48 35.45
N ARG A 415 17.09 6.89 34.32
CA ARG A 415 18.16 5.90 34.32
C ARG A 415 19.58 6.50 34.53
N LYS A 416 19.80 7.78 34.18
CA LYS A 416 21.09 8.46 34.41
C LYS A 416 21.27 8.97 35.85
N GLN A 417 20.21 8.95 36.68
CA GLN A 417 20.32 9.32 38.10
C GLN A 417 20.54 8.13 39.02
N ILE A 418 20.54 6.89 38.49
CA ILE A 418 20.71 5.64 39.28
C ILE A 418 22.08 4.95 38.94
N SER A 419 22.84 5.50 38.00
CA SER A 419 24.23 5.08 37.68
C SER A 419 25.22 6.14 38.15
#